data_06ec456872b71f1ca725412824282260
#
_entry.id   06ec456872b71f1ca725412824282260
#
_cell.length_a   1.000
_cell.length_b   1.000
_cell.length_c   1.000
_cell.angle_alpha   90.00
_cell.angle_beta   90.00
_cell.angle_gamma   90.00
#
_symmetry.space_group_name_H-M   'P 1'
#
loop_
_entity.id
_entity.type
_entity.pdbx_description
1 polymer ?
#
loop_
_entity_poly.entity_id
_entity_poly.type
_entity_poly.pdbx_seq_one_letter_code
_entity_poly.pdbx_strand_id
1 'polypeptide(L)'
;MQKALAAAGVGSRRGCEELIRAGRVTVDGEVVREMGVRVRAGQRLAVDGVEVGGAQPRRTFLADKPRGVICTSRDPQGRKTLLEWAREEGLPEGRFFSVGRLDVDSEGLILLTTDGDLAQRWGHPSAGTEKEYRVWGDRSVGAREVEAWRRGVESDGETLKALRVDVEKGSGGRVFRVTLGEGRNRQVRRMCEAVGVRVRRLRRVRIGSIGERALKGRRLVELDSRTC
;
A
#
# COMPACT_ATOMS: atom_id res chain seq x y z
N MET A 1 -2.10 21.99 8.74
CA MET A 1 -1.30 21.69 9.95
C MET A 1 -1.03 20.20 10.13
N GLN A 2 -2.00 19.30 10.35
CA GLN A 2 -1.79 17.85 10.55
C GLN A 2 -0.97 17.16 9.45
N LYS A 3 -1.06 17.66 8.18
CA LYS A 3 -0.23 17.16 7.08
C LYS A 3 1.25 17.54 7.26
N ALA A 4 1.53 18.77 7.72
CA ALA A 4 2.89 19.24 7.96
C ALA A 4 3.54 18.50 9.14
N LEU A 5 2.86 18.37 10.28
CA LEU A 5 3.31 17.59 11.42
C LEU A 5 3.57 16.12 11.04
N ALA A 6 2.66 15.52 10.27
CA ALA A 6 2.83 14.15 9.81
C ALA A 6 4.01 14.01 8.82
N ALA A 7 4.25 14.97 7.94
CA ALA A 7 5.39 14.98 7.03
C ALA A 7 6.73 15.16 7.78
N ALA A 8 6.72 15.89 8.89
CA ALA A 8 7.85 16.03 9.79
C ALA A 8 8.10 14.83 10.70
N GLY A 9 7.25 13.80 10.64
CA GLY A 9 7.44 12.56 11.40
C GLY A 9 6.82 12.52 12.79
N VAL A 10 6.11 13.57 13.23
CA VAL A 10 5.51 13.68 14.56
C VAL A 10 4.53 12.55 14.88
N GLY A 11 3.68 12.19 13.92
CA GLY A 11 2.69 11.16 14.16
C GLY A 11 1.79 10.85 12.95
N SER A 12 0.76 10.01 13.11
CA SER A 12 -0.24 9.82 12.05
C SER A 12 -1.03 11.13 11.86
N ARG A 13 -1.63 11.34 10.67
CA ARG A 13 -2.47 12.53 10.48
C ARG A 13 -3.55 12.62 11.56
N ARG A 14 -4.18 11.50 11.89
CA ARG A 14 -5.16 11.41 13.00
C ARG A 14 -4.53 11.68 14.35
N GLY A 15 -3.37 11.10 14.67
CA GLY A 15 -2.64 11.39 15.91
C GLY A 15 -2.21 12.85 16.01
N CYS A 16 -1.80 13.47 14.88
CA CYS A 16 -1.53 14.91 14.83
C CYS A 16 -2.79 15.75 15.07
N GLU A 17 -3.95 15.30 14.57
CA GLU A 17 -5.24 15.95 14.87
C GLU A 17 -5.59 15.90 16.36
N GLU A 18 -5.30 14.78 17.02
CA GLU A 18 -5.47 14.64 18.48
C GLU A 18 -4.55 15.61 19.26
N LEU A 19 -3.28 15.73 18.83
CA LEU A 19 -2.35 16.71 19.44
C LEU A 19 -2.83 18.14 19.25
N ILE A 20 -3.36 18.50 18.07
CA ILE A 20 -3.92 19.83 17.80
C ILE A 20 -5.12 20.10 18.72
N ARG A 21 -6.10 19.17 18.78
CA ARG A 21 -7.28 19.32 19.66
C ARG A 21 -6.90 19.44 21.13
N ALA A 22 -5.88 18.71 21.57
CA ALA A 22 -5.36 18.78 22.93
C ALA A 22 -4.61 20.10 23.23
N GLY A 23 -4.37 20.97 22.25
CA GLY A 23 -3.64 22.22 22.42
C GLY A 23 -2.14 22.04 22.65
N ARG A 24 -1.58 20.91 22.22
CA ARG A 24 -0.16 20.57 22.33
C ARG A 24 0.68 21.11 21.18
N VAL A 25 0.03 21.74 20.18
CA VAL A 25 0.69 22.27 18.99
C VAL A 25 0.68 23.79 19.03
N THR A 26 1.84 24.39 18.75
CA THR A 26 1.96 25.84 18.58
C THR A 26 2.45 26.18 17.18
N VAL A 27 2.04 27.34 16.67
CA VAL A 27 2.53 27.98 15.44
C VAL A 27 3.06 29.35 15.84
N ASP A 28 4.35 29.60 15.62
CA ASP A 28 5.04 30.85 16.01
C ASP A 28 4.87 31.18 17.51
N GLY A 29 4.72 30.15 18.38
CA GLY A 29 4.52 30.27 19.81
C GLY A 29 3.05 30.33 20.25
N GLU A 30 2.10 30.52 19.34
CA GLU A 30 0.66 30.55 19.67
C GLU A 30 0.03 29.18 19.62
N VAL A 31 -0.74 28.81 20.64
CA VAL A 31 -1.44 27.52 20.72
C VAL A 31 -2.56 27.45 19.71
N VAL A 32 -2.57 26.40 18.89
CA VAL A 32 -3.61 26.15 17.90
C VAL A 32 -4.40 24.91 18.27
N ARG A 33 -5.73 25.04 18.37
CA ARG A 33 -6.69 23.95 18.61
C ARG A 33 -7.62 23.69 17.43
N GLU A 34 -7.70 24.63 16.51
CA GLU A 34 -8.61 24.55 15.38
C GLU A 34 -8.09 23.66 14.28
N MET A 35 -9.03 22.86 13.72
CA MET A 35 -8.75 22.00 12.57
C MET A 35 -8.77 22.82 11.26
N GLY A 36 -7.98 22.41 10.27
CA GLY A 36 -7.97 23.06 8.95
C GLY A 36 -7.01 24.25 8.83
N VAL A 37 -6.41 24.71 9.92
CA VAL A 37 -5.41 25.80 9.90
C VAL A 37 -4.25 25.40 8.96
N ARG A 38 -3.92 26.30 8.02
CA ARG A 38 -2.81 26.13 7.08
C ARG A 38 -1.55 26.73 7.66
N VAL A 39 -0.48 25.96 7.65
CA VAL A 39 0.87 26.44 7.99
C VAL A 39 1.51 26.99 6.74
N ARG A 40 2.06 28.19 6.81
CA ARG A 40 2.77 28.86 5.72
C ARG A 40 4.27 28.55 5.79
N ALA A 41 4.98 28.69 4.70
CA ALA A 41 6.44 28.61 4.70
C ALA A 41 7.03 29.66 5.65
N GLY A 42 8.02 29.28 6.43
CA GLY A 42 8.68 30.15 7.42
C GLY A 42 8.04 30.15 8.82
N GLN A 43 6.83 29.63 9.00
CA GLN A 43 6.25 29.51 10.33
C GLN A 43 6.87 28.36 11.12
N ARG A 44 7.14 28.59 12.40
CA ARG A 44 7.69 27.59 13.32
C ARG A 44 6.56 26.78 13.95
N LEU A 45 6.64 25.47 13.79
CA LEU A 45 5.77 24.53 14.46
C LEU A 45 6.47 23.93 15.69
N ALA A 46 5.77 23.82 16.81
CA ALA A 46 6.27 23.06 17.95
C ALA A 46 5.16 22.14 18.50
N VAL A 47 5.58 21.04 19.11
CA VAL A 47 4.72 20.11 19.86
C VAL A 47 5.29 19.99 21.25
N ASP A 48 4.47 20.26 22.27
CA ASP A 48 4.89 20.29 23.67
C ASP A 48 6.13 21.18 23.92
N GLY A 49 6.23 22.31 23.21
CA GLY A 49 7.36 23.23 23.31
C GLY A 49 8.61 22.82 22.53
N VAL A 50 8.63 21.62 21.92
CA VAL A 50 9.75 21.14 21.09
C VAL A 50 9.48 21.51 19.63
N GLU A 51 10.41 22.25 19.01
CA GLU A 51 10.28 22.65 17.62
C GLU A 51 10.28 21.44 16.70
N VAL A 52 9.30 21.41 15.80
CA VAL A 52 9.15 20.33 14.81
C VAL A 52 10.04 20.66 13.62
N GLY A 53 10.99 19.77 13.35
CA GLY A 53 11.89 19.88 12.20
C GLY A 53 11.14 19.90 10.85
N GLY A 54 11.85 20.21 9.79
CA GLY A 54 11.33 20.20 8.43
C GLY A 54 10.81 18.81 8.00
N ALA A 55 10.16 18.76 6.84
CA ALA A 55 9.69 17.48 6.29
C ALA A 55 10.85 16.49 6.12
N GLN A 56 10.58 15.23 6.42
CA GLN A 56 11.55 14.15 6.21
C GLN A 56 11.93 14.05 4.72
N PRO A 57 13.19 13.67 4.40
CA PRO A 57 13.58 13.40 3.03
C PRO A 57 12.62 12.41 2.36
N ARG A 58 12.27 12.69 1.10
CA ARG A 58 11.38 11.81 0.34
C ARG A 58 12.16 10.57 -0.08
N ARG A 59 11.78 9.44 0.45
CA ARG A 59 12.37 8.13 0.14
C ARG A 59 11.27 7.13 -0.19
N THR A 60 11.54 6.25 -1.13
CA THR A 60 10.60 5.20 -1.53
C THR A 60 11.34 3.88 -1.66
N PHE A 61 10.79 2.84 -1.06
CA PHE A 61 11.33 1.49 -1.10
C PHE A 61 10.33 0.55 -1.76
N LEU A 62 10.83 -0.35 -2.58
CA LEU A 62 10.09 -1.51 -3.06
C LEU A 62 10.40 -2.68 -2.13
N ALA A 63 9.37 -3.29 -1.59
CA ALA A 63 9.45 -4.42 -0.69
C ALA A 63 8.75 -5.65 -1.27
N ASP A 64 9.30 -6.83 -1.04
CA ASP A 64 8.69 -8.13 -1.33
C ASP A 64 8.08 -8.69 -0.05
N LYS A 65 6.85 -8.27 0.25
CA LYS A 65 6.13 -8.67 1.46
C LYS A 65 5.91 -10.19 1.50
N PRO A 66 6.32 -10.89 2.56
CA PRO A 66 6.00 -12.30 2.73
C PRO A 66 4.55 -12.51 3.19
N ARG A 67 4.07 -13.76 3.11
CA ARG A 67 2.82 -14.18 3.77
C ARG A 67 2.97 -14.07 5.29
N GLY A 68 1.85 -13.88 5.99
CA GLY A 68 1.83 -13.78 7.45
C GLY A 68 2.09 -12.39 8.00
N VAL A 69 2.66 -11.48 7.21
CA VAL A 69 2.91 -10.08 7.59
C VAL A 69 1.69 -9.22 7.23
N ILE A 70 1.26 -8.35 8.14
CA ILE A 70 0.07 -7.52 7.97
C ILE A 70 0.42 -6.08 7.58
N CYS A 71 -0.38 -5.48 6.68
CA CYS A 71 -0.23 -4.09 6.23
C CYS A 71 -0.99 -3.12 7.15
N THR A 72 -0.55 -2.99 8.39
CA THR A 72 -1.04 -1.99 9.35
C THR A 72 0.14 -1.34 10.07
N SER A 73 -0.07 -0.14 10.58
CA SER A 73 0.93 0.55 11.41
C SER A 73 0.98 0.05 12.85
N ARG A 74 -0.10 -0.60 13.33
CA ARG A 74 -0.20 -1.21 14.67
C ARG A 74 -1.17 -2.37 14.62
N ASP A 75 -0.81 -3.48 15.26
CA ASP A 75 -1.68 -4.65 15.40
C ASP A 75 -1.95 -4.95 16.87
N PRO A 76 -3.23 -4.89 17.32
CA PRO A 76 -3.58 -5.22 18.70
C PRO A 76 -3.35 -6.69 19.06
N GLN A 77 -3.24 -7.58 18.06
CA GLN A 77 -3.04 -9.02 18.24
C GLN A 77 -1.56 -9.43 18.25
N GLY A 78 -0.64 -8.45 18.16
CA GLY A 78 0.80 -8.72 18.19
C GLY A 78 1.37 -9.46 16.98
N ARG A 79 0.62 -9.49 15.84
CA ARG A 79 1.15 -10.09 14.60
C ARG A 79 2.17 -9.15 13.98
N LYS A 80 3.17 -9.71 13.30
CA LYS A 80 4.23 -8.95 12.65
C LYS A 80 3.68 -7.99 11.59
N THR A 81 3.95 -6.71 11.75
CA THR A 81 3.53 -5.69 10.80
C THR A 81 4.52 -5.55 9.64
N LEU A 82 4.06 -4.94 8.54
CA LEU A 82 4.89 -4.67 7.37
C LEU A 82 6.10 -3.79 7.69
N LEU A 83 5.94 -2.80 8.58
CA LEU A 83 7.05 -1.91 8.94
C LEU A 83 8.07 -2.61 9.85
N GLU A 84 7.65 -3.41 10.82
CA GLU A 84 8.54 -4.21 11.65
C GLU A 84 9.37 -5.17 10.79
N TRP A 85 8.70 -5.91 9.89
CA TRP A 85 9.39 -6.79 8.97
C TRP A 85 10.35 -6.02 8.04
N ALA A 86 9.94 -4.88 7.48
CA ALA A 86 10.80 -4.08 6.61
C ALA A 86 12.02 -3.50 7.33
N ARG A 87 11.90 -3.19 8.65
CA ARG A 87 13.04 -2.78 9.49
C ARG A 87 14.09 -3.88 9.60
N GLU A 88 13.67 -5.11 9.79
CA GLU A 88 14.57 -6.26 9.81
C GLU A 88 15.27 -6.47 8.46
N GLU A 89 14.63 -6.12 7.35
CA GLU A 89 15.19 -6.16 6.00
C GLU A 89 16.04 -4.90 5.65
N GLY A 90 16.23 -3.98 6.60
CA GLY A 90 17.08 -2.79 6.44
C GLY A 90 16.35 -1.51 6.06
N LEU A 91 15.02 -1.41 6.27
CA LEU A 91 14.33 -0.13 6.12
C LEU A 91 14.87 0.86 7.16
N PRO A 92 15.40 2.03 6.76
CA PRO A 92 15.98 2.99 7.71
C PRO A 92 14.95 3.59 8.65
N GLU A 93 15.43 4.22 9.73
CA GLU A 93 14.60 4.97 10.64
C GLU A 93 13.83 6.07 9.91
N GLY A 94 12.66 6.42 10.43
CA GLY A 94 11.77 7.41 9.84
C GLY A 94 10.35 6.90 9.71
N ARG A 95 9.46 7.76 9.30
CA ARG A 95 8.06 7.46 9.17
C ARG A 95 7.70 7.07 7.75
N PHE A 96 7.45 5.78 7.54
CA PHE A 96 7.04 5.22 6.26
C PHE A 96 5.55 4.86 6.24
N PHE A 97 4.95 4.94 5.06
CA PHE A 97 3.59 4.49 4.76
C PHE A 97 3.64 3.43 3.67
N SER A 98 2.77 2.43 3.75
CA SER A 98 2.54 1.54 2.62
C SER A 98 1.67 2.22 1.56
N VAL A 99 2.02 2.06 0.29
CA VAL A 99 1.19 2.48 -0.84
C VAL A 99 0.20 1.36 -1.15
N GLY A 100 -1.02 1.53 -0.67
CA GLY A 100 -2.02 0.46 -0.68
C GLY A 100 -1.70 -0.64 0.34
N ARG A 101 -2.36 -1.78 0.17
CA ARG A 101 -2.23 -2.92 1.07
C ARG A 101 -2.16 -4.24 0.31
N LEU A 102 -1.64 -5.24 0.97
CA LEU A 102 -1.79 -6.66 0.67
C LEU A 102 -2.36 -7.36 1.90
N ASP A 103 -3.24 -8.31 1.69
CA ASP A 103 -3.79 -9.13 2.78
C ASP A 103 -2.67 -9.94 3.47
N VAL A 104 -2.94 -10.42 4.67
CA VAL A 104 -1.99 -11.22 5.46
C VAL A 104 -1.57 -12.50 4.73
N ASP A 105 -2.49 -13.11 3.99
CA ASP A 105 -2.31 -14.34 3.22
C ASP A 105 -1.82 -14.09 1.77
N SER A 106 -1.57 -12.84 1.41
CA SER A 106 -1.02 -12.42 0.11
C SER A 106 0.43 -11.96 0.25
N GLU A 107 1.20 -12.09 -0.81
CA GLU A 107 2.62 -11.76 -0.85
C GLU A 107 2.99 -10.92 -2.07
N GLY A 108 4.25 -10.49 -2.14
CA GLY A 108 4.83 -9.80 -3.29
C GLY A 108 4.97 -8.31 -3.12
N LEU A 109 5.07 -7.60 -4.23
CA LEU A 109 5.49 -6.20 -4.29
C LEU A 109 4.56 -5.26 -3.53
N ILE A 110 5.16 -4.42 -2.68
CA ILE A 110 4.51 -3.30 -2.02
C ILE A 110 5.49 -2.13 -1.91
N LEU A 111 5.00 -0.90 -2.05
CA LEU A 111 5.83 0.29 -1.87
C LEU A 111 5.69 0.81 -0.44
N LEU A 112 6.82 1.22 0.13
CA LEU A 112 6.93 1.96 1.39
C LEU A 112 7.53 3.33 1.08
N THR A 113 6.91 4.41 1.53
CA THR A 113 7.41 5.75 1.23
C THR A 113 7.23 6.71 2.42
N THR A 114 8.12 7.69 2.52
CA THR A 114 7.96 8.85 3.40
C THR A 114 7.12 9.96 2.76
N ASP A 115 6.91 9.89 1.42
CA ASP A 115 6.09 10.85 0.66
C ASP A 115 4.60 10.48 0.71
N GLY A 116 3.84 11.18 1.56
CA GLY A 116 2.40 10.96 1.68
C GLY A 116 1.61 11.34 0.41
N ASP A 117 2.12 12.22 -0.45
CA ASP A 117 1.48 12.60 -1.70
C ASP A 117 1.65 11.50 -2.75
N LEU A 118 2.84 10.89 -2.80
CA LEU A 118 3.09 9.69 -3.60
C LEU A 118 2.20 8.53 -3.13
N ALA A 119 2.13 8.30 -1.82
CA ALA A 119 1.29 7.24 -1.25
C ALA A 119 -0.18 7.43 -1.63
N GLN A 120 -0.66 8.66 -1.65
CA GLN A 120 -2.03 8.98 -2.08
C GLN A 120 -2.22 8.78 -3.58
N ARG A 121 -1.34 9.34 -4.41
CA ARG A 121 -1.44 9.22 -5.88
C ARG A 121 -1.45 7.77 -6.36
N TRP A 122 -0.60 6.93 -5.82
CA TRP A 122 -0.46 5.53 -6.26
C TRP A 122 -1.36 4.55 -5.51
N GLY A 123 -1.76 4.90 -4.30
CA GLY A 123 -2.60 4.06 -3.44
C GLY A 123 -4.10 4.29 -3.62
N HIS A 124 -4.51 5.47 -4.11
CA HIS A 124 -5.92 5.80 -4.24
C HIS A 124 -6.58 5.01 -5.40
N PRO A 125 -7.80 4.48 -5.22
CA PRO A 125 -8.49 3.73 -6.28
C PRO A 125 -8.66 4.50 -7.59
N SER A 126 -8.89 5.84 -7.52
CA SER A 126 -9.06 6.68 -8.71
C SER A 126 -7.76 6.92 -9.50
N ALA A 127 -6.60 6.54 -8.97
CA ALA A 127 -5.33 6.69 -9.67
C ALA A 127 -5.18 5.74 -10.86
N GLY A 128 -6.03 4.70 -10.94
CA GLY A 128 -5.98 3.72 -12.01
C GLY A 128 -4.66 2.93 -12.09
N THR A 129 -3.81 3.00 -11.06
CA THR A 129 -2.52 2.30 -11.05
C THR A 129 -2.74 0.81 -11.20
N GLU A 130 -2.32 0.24 -12.32
CA GLU A 130 -2.43 -1.17 -12.58
C GLU A 130 -1.62 -2.01 -11.58
N LYS A 131 -2.20 -3.12 -11.17
CA LYS A 131 -1.55 -4.12 -10.32
C LYS A 131 -1.72 -5.48 -10.95
N GLU A 132 -0.61 -6.19 -11.15
CA GLU A 132 -0.64 -7.55 -11.69
C GLU A 132 -0.35 -8.56 -10.60
N TYR A 133 -1.19 -9.57 -10.56
CA TYR A 133 -1.11 -10.66 -9.59
C TYR A 133 -0.87 -11.97 -10.30
N ARG A 134 0.07 -12.77 -9.81
CA ARG A 134 0.23 -14.18 -10.15
C ARG A 134 -0.57 -15.01 -9.16
N VAL A 135 -1.42 -15.87 -9.68
CA VAL A 135 -2.40 -16.64 -8.91
C VAL A 135 -2.16 -18.12 -9.12
N TRP A 136 -2.14 -18.88 -8.04
CA TRP A 136 -2.15 -20.34 -8.07
C TRP A 136 -3.52 -20.82 -7.58
N GLY A 137 -4.30 -21.38 -8.50
CA GLY A 137 -5.61 -21.95 -8.23
C GLY A 137 -5.52 -23.42 -7.77
N ASP A 138 -6.57 -23.90 -7.16
CA ASP A 138 -6.72 -25.32 -6.79
C ASP A 138 -7.15 -26.19 -7.97
N ARG A 139 -7.70 -25.59 -9.02
CA ARG A 139 -8.07 -26.23 -10.28
C ARG A 139 -7.62 -25.43 -11.50
N SER A 140 -7.68 -26.03 -12.67
CA SER A 140 -7.44 -25.34 -13.94
C SER A 140 -8.55 -24.33 -14.25
N VAL A 141 -8.15 -23.24 -14.92
CA VAL A 141 -9.03 -22.22 -15.51
C VAL A 141 -8.84 -22.23 -17.04
N GLY A 142 -9.91 -22.01 -17.75
CA GLY A 142 -9.94 -21.97 -19.21
C GLY A 142 -10.55 -20.67 -19.74
N ALA A 143 -10.89 -20.68 -21.02
CA ALA A 143 -11.47 -19.51 -21.69
C ALA A 143 -12.75 -19.00 -21.04
N ARG A 144 -13.58 -19.89 -20.48
CA ARG A 144 -14.84 -19.55 -19.82
C ARG A 144 -14.63 -18.67 -18.58
N GLU A 145 -13.71 -19.06 -17.69
CA GLU A 145 -13.40 -18.31 -16.47
C GLU A 145 -12.71 -16.98 -16.82
N VAL A 146 -11.76 -17.00 -17.76
CA VAL A 146 -11.06 -15.80 -18.25
C VAL A 146 -12.06 -14.79 -18.78
N GLU A 147 -13.00 -15.22 -19.60
CA GLU A 147 -14.02 -14.33 -20.18
C GLU A 147 -15.00 -13.81 -19.11
N ALA A 148 -15.38 -14.64 -18.14
CA ALA A 148 -16.21 -14.21 -17.02
C ALA A 148 -15.53 -13.08 -16.22
N TRP A 149 -14.24 -13.21 -15.90
CA TRP A 149 -13.50 -12.17 -15.18
C TRP A 149 -13.32 -10.87 -15.98
N ARG A 150 -13.22 -10.95 -17.32
CA ARG A 150 -13.15 -9.76 -18.19
C ARG A 150 -14.48 -9.04 -18.30
N ARG A 151 -15.58 -9.76 -18.43
CA ARG A 151 -16.94 -9.19 -18.45
C ARG A 151 -17.34 -8.63 -17.10
N GLY A 152 -16.93 -9.27 -16.04
CA GLY A 152 -17.24 -8.98 -14.65
C GLY A 152 -18.01 -10.10 -14.01
N VAL A 153 -17.69 -10.37 -12.76
CA VAL A 153 -18.35 -11.35 -11.90
C VAL A 153 -18.96 -10.64 -10.70
N GLU A 154 -20.14 -11.10 -10.29
CA GLU A 154 -20.80 -10.56 -9.11
C GLU A 154 -20.25 -11.21 -7.84
N SER A 155 -19.94 -10.38 -6.84
CA SER A 155 -19.54 -10.81 -5.50
C SER A 155 -19.88 -9.75 -4.47
N ASP A 156 -20.61 -10.13 -3.43
CA ASP A 156 -21.05 -9.26 -2.32
C ASP A 156 -21.72 -7.95 -2.81
N GLY A 157 -22.58 -8.05 -3.84
CA GLY A 157 -23.29 -6.90 -4.42
C GLY A 157 -22.43 -5.96 -5.27
N GLU A 158 -21.22 -6.37 -5.62
CA GLU A 158 -20.30 -5.61 -6.47
C GLU A 158 -19.94 -6.39 -7.73
N THR A 159 -19.92 -5.71 -8.87
CA THR A 159 -19.34 -6.26 -10.11
C THR A 159 -17.83 -6.05 -10.11
N LEU A 160 -17.07 -7.15 -10.12
CA LEU A 160 -15.61 -7.16 -10.12
C LEU A 160 -15.06 -7.55 -11.49
N LYS A 161 -14.15 -6.75 -12.05
CA LYS A 161 -13.58 -6.96 -13.39
C LYS A 161 -12.05 -7.02 -13.36
N ALA A 162 -11.49 -7.85 -14.24
CA ALA A 162 -10.07 -7.82 -14.58
C ALA A 162 -9.86 -7.02 -15.87
N LEU A 163 -8.80 -6.22 -15.92
CA LEU A 163 -8.35 -5.57 -17.16
C LEU A 163 -7.74 -6.61 -18.11
N ARG A 164 -7.00 -7.56 -17.55
CA ARG A 164 -6.33 -8.62 -18.29
C ARG A 164 -6.22 -9.88 -17.45
N VAL A 165 -6.33 -11.04 -18.12
CA VAL A 165 -6.08 -12.35 -17.53
C VAL A 165 -5.30 -13.19 -18.55
N ASP A 166 -4.18 -13.76 -18.12
CA ASP A 166 -3.31 -14.62 -18.92
C ASP A 166 -3.02 -15.91 -18.19
N VAL A 167 -3.35 -17.04 -18.78
CA VAL A 167 -3.03 -18.37 -18.22
C VAL A 167 -1.60 -18.73 -18.59
N GLU A 168 -0.78 -19.11 -17.59
CA GLU A 168 0.62 -19.46 -17.84
C GLU A 168 0.74 -20.81 -18.56
N LYS A 169 1.50 -20.82 -19.65
CA LYS A 169 1.79 -22.05 -20.42
C LYS A 169 2.48 -23.08 -19.54
N GLY A 170 2.16 -24.35 -19.73
CA GLY A 170 2.77 -25.45 -18.98
C GLY A 170 2.26 -25.63 -17.52
N SER A 171 1.37 -24.74 -17.03
CA SER A 171 0.80 -24.83 -15.69
C SER A 171 -0.42 -25.75 -15.59
N GLY A 172 -0.86 -26.35 -16.68
CA GLY A 172 -2.14 -27.07 -16.73
C GLY A 172 -3.34 -26.17 -16.39
N GLY A 173 -3.22 -24.86 -16.64
CA GLY A 173 -4.27 -23.89 -16.35
C GLY A 173 -4.39 -23.49 -14.86
N ARG A 174 -3.53 -24.01 -13.99
CA ARG A 174 -3.61 -23.74 -12.53
C ARG A 174 -2.87 -22.46 -12.10
N VAL A 175 -2.00 -21.93 -12.95
CA VAL A 175 -1.30 -20.67 -12.69
C VAL A 175 -1.68 -19.67 -13.76
N PHE A 176 -2.10 -18.48 -13.32
CA PHE A 176 -2.53 -17.42 -14.21
C PHE A 176 -2.21 -16.05 -13.62
N ARG A 177 -2.19 -15.04 -14.48
CA ARG A 177 -1.96 -13.65 -14.11
C ARG A 177 -3.25 -12.85 -14.26
N VAL A 178 -3.51 -11.98 -13.29
CA VAL A 178 -4.67 -11.08 -13.29
C VAL A 178 -4.17 -9.66 -13.13
N THR A 179 -4.51 -8.77 -14.07
CA THR A 179 -4.24 -7.34 -13.98
C THR A 179 -5.52 -6.59 -13.61
N LEU A 180 -5.42 -5.77 -12.56
CA LEU A 180 -6.50 -4.92 -12.06
C LEU A 180 -6.10 -3.45 -12.16
N GLY A 181 -7.04 -2.56 -12.53
CA GLY A 181 -6.89 -1.10 -12.47
C GLY A 181 -7.36 -0.50 -11.14
N GLU A 182 -7.94 -1.32 -10.28
CA GLU A 182 -8.48 -0.94 -8.96
C GLU A 182 -7.93 -1.86 -7.87
N GLY A 183 -8.41 -1.73 -6.65
CA GLY A 183 -7.94 -2.57 -5.54
C GLY A 183 -8.99 -2.72 -4.45
N ARG A 184 -10.14 -3.33 -4.79
CA ARG A 184 -11.17 -3.62 -3.81
C ARG A 184 -10.73 -4.69 -2.82
N ASN A 185 -11.40 -4.74 -1.67
CA ASN A 185 -11.05 -5.72 -0.65
C ASN A 185 -11.10 -7.13 -1.23
N ARG A 186 -9.97 -7.88 -1.09
CA ARG A 186 -9.79 -9.27 -1.54
C ARG A 186 -10.26 -9.56 -2.98
N GLN A 187 -10.19 -8.56 -3.88
CA GLN A 187 -10.81 -8.59 -5.21
C GLN A 187 -10.45 -9.84 -6.01
N VAL A 188 -9.15 -10.17 -6.15
CA VAL A 188 -8.73 -11.35 -6.93
C VAL A 188 -9.31 -12.64 -6.34
N ARG A 189 -9.34 -12.77 -5.01
CA ARG A 189 -9.88 -13.98 -4.34
C ARG A 189 -11.39 -14.10 -4.55
N ARG A 190 -12.11 -13.00 -4.38
CA ARG A 190 -13.57 -12.92 -4.63
C ARG A 190 -13.91 -13.24 -6.08
N MET A 191 -13.15 -12.69 -7.03
CA MET A 191 -13.32 -13.00 -8.46
C MET A 191 -13.09 -14.49 -8.76
N CYS A 192 -12.07 -15.10 -8.17
CA CYS A 192 -11.80 -16.53 -8.32
C CYS A 192 -12.92 -17.37 -7.71
N GLU A 193 -13.36 -17.03 -6.50
CA GLU A 193 -14.44 -17.74 -5.79
C GLU A 193 -15.76 -17.69 -6.55
N ALA A 194 -16.09 -16.57 -7.18
CA ALA A 194 -17.31 -16.40 -7.99
C ALA A 194 -17.39 -17.38 -9.18
N VAL A 195 -16.26 -17.91 -9.64
CA VAL A 195 -16.22 -18.95 -10.69
C VAL A 195 -15.78 -20.31 -10.16
N GLY A 196 -15.80 -20.51 -8.83
CA GLY A 196 -15.50 -21.79 -8.18
C GLY A 196 -14.01 -22.16 -8.19
N VAL A 197 -13.10 -21.16 -8.19
CA VAL A 197 -11.66 -21.35 -8.07
C VAL A 197 -11.18 -20.91 -6.68
N ARG A 198 -10.58 -21.79 -5.92
CA ARG A 198 -9.92 -21.42 -4.65
C ARG A 198 -8.49 -20.99 -4.88
N VAL A 199 -8.12 -19.81 -4.41
CA VAL A 199 -6.76 -19.29 -4.51
C VAL A 199 -5.88 -19.92 -3.42
N ARG A 200 -4.90 -20.72 -3.81
CA ARG A 200 -3.89 -21.36 -2.93
C ARG A 200 -2.76 -20.39 -2.58
N ARG A 201 -2.31 -19.60 -3.57
CA ARG A 201 -1.27 -18.59 -3.40
C ARG A 201 -1.59 -17.38 -4.25
N LEU A 202 -1.33 -16.17 -3.72
CA LEU A 202 -1.53 -14.90 -4.41
C LEU A 202 -0.31 -14.02 -4.21
N ARG A 203 0.34 -13.66 -5.32
CA ARG A 203 1.53 -12.83 -5.32
C ARG A 203 1.36 -11.62 -6.25
N ARG A 204 1.54 -10.42 -5.72
CA ARG A 204 1.60 -9.22 -6.56
C ARG A 204 2.97 -9.10 -7.21
N VAL A 205 3.03 -9.16 -8.53
CA VAL A 205 4.27 -9.20 -9.33
C VAL A 205 4.57 -7.89 -10.04
N ARG A 206 3.59 -6.96 -10.12
CA ARG A 206 3.77 -5.62 -10.73
C ARG A 206 2.86 -4.58 -10.07
N ILE A 207 3.37 -3.35 -9.96
CA ILE A 207 2.65 -2.14 -9.55
C ILE A 207 3.01 -1.04 -10.55
N GLY A 208 2.05 -0.57 -11.36
CA GLY A 208 2.33 0.36 -12.45
C GLY A 208 3.42 -0.19 -13.38
N SER A 209 4.51 0.54 -13.55
CA SER A 209 5.68 0.14 -14.33
C SER A 209 6.67 -0.74 -13.55
N ILE A 210 6.54 -0.87 -12.21
CA ILE A 210 7.51 -1.53 -11.34
C ILE A 210 7.20 -3.02 -11.21
N GLY A 211 8.07 -3.87 -11.75
CA GLY A 211 7.99 -5.33 -11.64
C GLY A 211 9.02 -5.92 -10.68
N GLU A 212 8.96 -7.25 -10.45
CA GLU A 212 9.85 -7.97 -9.53
C GLU A 212 11.35 -7.81 -9.83
N ARG A 213 11.73 -7.56 -11.08
CA ARG A 213 13.13 -7.32 -11.47
C ARG A 213 13.75 -6.12 -10.74
N ALA A 214 12.94 -5.14 -10.33
CA ALA A 214 13.40 -3.96 -9.59
C ALA A 214 13.93 -4.30 -8.19
N LEU A 215 13.58 -5.46 -7.63
CA LEU A 215 14.12 -5.95 -6.36
C LEU A 215 15.60 -6.39 -6.45
N LYS A 216 16.12 -6.67 -7.66
CA LYS A 216 17.52 -7.08 -7.88
C LYS A 216 17.95 -8.27 -6.98
N GLY A 217 17.03 -9.22 -6.73
CA GLY A 217 17.27 -10.37 -5.86
C GLY A 217 17.21 -10.08 -4.35
N ARG A 218 16.87 -8.86 -3.94
CA ARG A 218 16.70 -8.45 -2.54
C ARG A 218 15.23 -8.46 -2.14
N ARG A 219 14.95 -8.41 -0.85
CA ARG A 219 13.57 -8.31 -0.33
C ARG A 219 13.12 -6.87 -0.12
N LEU A 220 14.08 -5.94 0.01
CA LEU A 220 13.84 -4.51 0.16
C LEU A 220 14.88 -3.75 -0.66
N VAL A 221 14.45 -2.79 -1.48
CA VAL A 221 15.32 -1.95 -2.31
C VAL A 221 14.81 -0.51 -2.31
N GLU A 222 15.69 0.45 -2.09
CA GLU A 222 15.37 1.86 -2.30
C GLU A 222 15.25 2.15 -3.81
N LEU A 223 14.17 2.81 -4.20
CA LEU A 223 13.94 3.24 -5.57
C LEU A 223 14.47 4.66 -5.79
N ASP A 224 15.04 4.90 -6.95
CA ASP A 224 15.37 6.26 -7.39
C ASP A 224 14.08 7.09 -7.50
N SER A 225 14.16 8.37 -7.11
CA SER A 225 13.03 9.31 -7.19
C SER A 225 12.42 9.45 -8.60
N ARG A 226 13.17 9.07 -9.64
CA ARG A 226 12.73 9.04 -11.04
C ARG A 226 11.93 7.79 -11.42
N THR A 227 11.86 6.80 -10.55
CA THR A 227 11.18 5.52 -10.83
C THR A 227 9.70 5.53 -10.47
N CYS A 228 9.24 6.52 -9.67
CA CYS A 228 7.88 6.62 -9.13
C CYS A 228 7.11 7.82 -9.68
#